data_0a484dc6041d5cfc2f09727750a5d929
#
_entry.id   0a484dc6041d5cfc2f09727750a5d929
#
_cell.length_a   1.000
_cell.length_b   1.000
_cell.length_c   1.000
_cell.angle_alpha   90.00
_cell.angle_beta   90.00
_cell.angle_gamma   90.00
#
_symmetry.space_group_name_H-M   'P 1'
#
loop_
_entity.id
_entity.type
_entity.pdbx_description
1 polymer ?
#
loop_
_entity_poly.entity_id
_entity_poly.type
_entity_poly.pdbx_seq_one_letter_code
_entity_poly.pdbx_strand_id
1 'polypeptide(L)'
;TGHAPFYILGMLPVDTAAGFDHIAGAIGGALAGWWGADMLCYLTPAEHLGLPTPEHVKQGVIAFKIAAHAADVARGNKRALERNRRMSEARYRLDWEGQFALALFPEEARRLKEERGSKTKACSMCGPFCPMNLVEAVLKGKGRMELPVA
;
A
#
# COMPACT_ATOMS: atom_id res chain seq x y z
N THR A 1 -21.70 -6.48 -22.51
CA THR A 1 -20.98 -7.76 -22.24
C THR A 1 -21.87 -8.83 -21.60
N GLY A 2 -23.19 -8.59 -21.40
CA GLY A 2 -24.13 -9.60 -20.92
C GLY A 2 -23.77 -10.27 -19.60
N HIS A 3 -23.20 -9.52 -18.67
CA HIS A 3 -22.72 -9.97 -17.35
C HIS A 3 -21.54 -10.97 -17.34
N ALA A 4 -20.82 -11.14 -18.47
CA ALA A 4 -19.58 -11.89 -18.49
C ALA A 4 -18.50 -11.14 -17.68
N PRO A 5 -17.63 -11.86 -16.94
CA PRO A 5 -16.50 -11.23 -16.25
C PRO A 5 -15.61 -10.44 -17.22
N PHE A 6 -15.25 -9.23 -16.84
CA PHE A 6 -14.42 -8.35 -17.66
C PHE A 6 -12.98 -8.36 -17.16
N TYR A 7 -12.11 -8.96 -17.97
CA TYR A 7 -10.66 -8.97 -17.77
C TYR A 7 -10.00 -7.87 -18.59
N ILE A 8 -9.08 -7.13 -17.98
CA ILE A 8 -8.42 -6.01 -18.63
C ILE A 8 -6.89 -6.11 -18.50
N LEU A 9 -6.20 -5.75 -19.58
CA LEU A 9 -4.74 -5.73 -19.70
C LEU A 9 -4.27 -4.33 -20.08
N GLY A 10 -3.11 -3.91 -19.56
CA GLY A 10 -2.36 -2.77 -20.10
C GLY A 10 -3.00 -1.41 -19.94
N MET A 11 -3.62 -1.16 -18.83
CA MET A 11 -4.24 0.12 -18.47
C MET A 11 -3.20 1.20 -18.17
N LEU A 12 -2.50 1.68 -19.21
CA LEU A 12 -1.52 2.74 -19.05
C LEU A 12 -2.21 4.12 -19.20
N PRO A 13 -2.38 4.88 -18.11
CA PRO A 13 -2.90 6.25 -18.18
C PRO A 13 -1.88 7.23 -18.77
N VAL A 14 -0.61 6.84 -18.82
CA VAL A 14 0.50 7.61 -19.41
C VAL A 14 1.50 6.65 -20.08
N ASP A 15 2.05 7.05 -21.23
CA ASP A 15 3.05 6.27 -21.98
C ASP A 15 4.50 6.68 -21.69
N THR A 16 4.69 7.71 -20.89
CA THR A 16 6.03 8.27 -20.61
C THR A 16 6.77 7.59 -19.47
N ALA A 17 6.21 6.52 -18.92
CA ALA A 17 6.72 5.84 -17.74
C ALA A 17 7.51 4.55 -18.08
N ALA A 18 8.24 4.53 -19.19
CA ALA A 18 9.06 3.38 -19.58
C ALA A 18 9.99 2.91 -18.44
N GLY A 19 9.99 1.62 -18.15
CA GLY A 19 10.67 1.03 -16.98
C GLY A 19 9.87 1.07 -15.68
N PHE A 20 8.71 1.76 -15.67
CA PHE A 20 7.78 1.87 -14.54
C PHE A 20 6.34 1.55 -14.93
N ASP A 21 6.14 0.81 -16.02
CA ASP A 21 4.82 0.48 -16.54
C ASP A 21 3.95 -0.30 -15.53
N HIS A 22 4.57 -1.06 -14.64
CA HIS A 22 3.88 -1.71 -13.53
C HIS A 22 3.24 -0.71 -12.56
N ILE A 23 3.83 0.47 -12.35
CA ILE A 23 3.27 1.54 -11.51
C ILE A 23 2.18 2.28 -12.27
N ALA A 24 2.47 2.72 -13.51
CA ALA A 24 1.50 3.39 -14.37
C ALA A 24 0.26 2.50 -14.59
N GLY A 25 0.48 1.23 -14.92
CA GLY A 25 -0.59 0.25 -15.10
C GLY A 25 -1.37 -0.06 -13.83
N ALA A 26 -0.75 -0.02 -12.65
CA ALA A 26 -1.45 -0.19 -11.37
C ALA A 26 -2.39 0.99 -11.10
N ILE A 27 -2.01 2.22 -11.45
CA ILE A 27 -2.88 3.40 -11.34
C ILE A 27 -4.11 3.21 -12.25
N GLY A 28 -3.90 2.90 -13.52
CA GLY A 28 -5.00 2.64 -14.46
C GLY A 28 -5.82 1.41 -14.07
N GLY A 29 -5.18 0.37 -13.56
CA GLY A 29 -5.86 -0.83 -13.07
C GLY A 29 -6.78 -0.56 -11.88
N ALA A 30 -6.35 0.29 -10.94
CA ALA A 30 -7.21 0.70 -9.83
C ALA A 30 -8.45 1.46 -10.33
N LEU A 31 -8.29 2.36 -11.29
CA LEU A 31 -9.41 3.07 -11.94
C LEU A 31 -10.34 2.09 -12.66
N ALA A 32 -9.79 1.19 -13.46
CA ALA A 32 -10.56 0.19 -14.19
C ALA A 32 -11.36 -0.73 -13.25
N GLY A 33 -10.73 -1.22 -12.19
CA GLY A 33 -11.39 -2.01 -11.16
C GLY A 33 -12.52 -1.24 -10.48
N TRP A 34 -12.30 0.03 -10.16
CA TRP A 34 -13.36 0.89 -9.62
C TRP A 34 -14.54 1.02 -10.58
N TRP A 35 -14.28 1.18 -11.88
CA TRP A 35 -15.30 1.31 -12.92
C TRP A 35 -15.89 -0.01 -13.42
N GLY A 36 -15.53 -1.14 -12.83
CA GLY A 36 -16.23 -2.40 -13.03
C GLY A 36 -15.44 -3.51 -13.71
N ALA A 37 -14.14 -3.37 -13.90
CA ALA A 37 -13.31 -4.52 -14.29
C ALA A 37 -13.28 -5.55 -13.16
N ASP A 38 -13.43 -6.82 -13.49
CA ASP A 38 -13.47 -7.94 -12.55
C ASP A 38 -12.09 -8.54 -12.30
N MET A 39 -11.22 -8.47 -13.32
CA MET A 39 -9.87 -9.01 -13.27
C MET A 39 -8.87 -8.05 -13.92
N LEU A 40 -7.70 -7.92 -13.31
CA LEU A 40 -6.59 -7.12 -13.80
C LEU A 40 -5.43 -8.01 -14.21
N CYS A 41 -4.89 -7.83 -15.41
CA CYS A 41 -3.58 -8.35 -15.77
C CYS A 41 -2.49 -7.40 -15.25
N TYR A 42 -1.40 -7.95 -14.72
CA TYR A 42 -0.28 -7.12 -14.29
C TYR A 42 0.62 -6.73 -15.48
N LEU A 43 1.32 -5.61 -15.33
CA LEU A 43 2.45 -5.21 -16.16
C LEU A 43 3.72 -5.31 -15.34
N THR A 44 4.86 -5.44 -16.01
CA THR A 44 6.18 -5.50 -15.37
C THR A 44 6.98 -4.22 -15.64
N PRO A 45 8.07 -3.95 -14.88
CA PRO A 45 9.00 -2.86 -15.22
C PRO A 45 9.62 -3.01 -16.60
N ALA A 46 9.73 -4.24 -17.13
CA ALA A 46 10.32 -4.53 -18.43
C ALA A 46 9.34 -4.43 -19.61
N GLU A 47 8.09 -4.05 -19.34
CA GLU A 47 7.06 -3.95 -20.38
C GLU A 47 7.51 -3.00 -21.50
N HIS A 48 7.32 -3.43 -22.75
CA HIS A 48 7.79 -2.74 -23.96
C HIS A 48 9.33 -2.56 -24.10
N LEU A 49 10.13 -3.02 -23.12
CA LEU A 49 11.58 -2.89 -23.13
C LEU A 49 12.31 -4.23 -23.30
N GLY A 50 11.74 -5.34 -22.87
CA GLY A 50 12.35 -6.65 -22.98
C GLY A 50 11.62 -7.75 -22.21
N LEU A 51 12.20 -8.95 -22.19
CA LEU A 51 11.64 -10.07 -21.44
C LEU A 51 11.79 -9.84 -19.94
N PRO A 52 10.72 -9.99 -19.15
CA PRO A 52 10.79 -9.78 -17.70
C PRO A 52 11.57 -10.89 -17.00
N THR A 53 12.33 -10.51 -15.98
CA THR A 53 12.90 -11.44 -15.00
C THR A 53 11.84 -11.86 -13.97
N PRO A 54 12.06 -12.93 -13.18
CA PRO A 54 11.17 -13.26 -12.06
C PRO A 54 10.95 -12.10 -11.07
N GLU A 55 11.98 -11.29 -10.83
CA GLU A 55 11.85 -10.10 -9.96
C GLU A 55 10.95 -9.02 -10.58
N HIS A 56 11.03 -8.80 -11.90
CA HIS A 56 10.10 -7.91 -12.60
C HIS A 56 8.65 -8.39 -12.49
N VAL A 57 8.43 -9.71 -12.64
CA VAL A 57 7.10 -10.32 -12.45
C VAL A 57 6.59 -10.10 -11.04
N LYS A 58 7.43 -10.31 -10.03
CA LYS A 58 7.10 -10.07 -8.62
C LYS A 58 6.68 -8.61 -8.38
N GLN A 59 7.44 -7.65 -8.90
CA GLN A 59 7.11 -6.23 -8.79
C GLN A 59 5.77 -5.88 -9.45
N GLY A 60 5.52 -6.42 -10.64
CA GLY A 60 4.25 -6.27 -11.33
C GLY A 60 3.07 -6.80 -10.52
N VAL A 61 3.16 -8.02 -10.01
CA VAL A 61 2.12 -8.63 -9.17
C VAL A 61 1.88 -7.83 -7.89
N ILE A 62 2.95 -7.32 -7.26
CA ILE A 62 2.84 -6.47 -6.07
C ILE A 62 2.02 -5.20 -6.41
N ALA A 63 2.40 -4.49 -7.47
CA ALA A 63 1.75 -3.25 -7.88
C ALA A 63 0.25 -3.48 -8.17
N PHE A 64 -0.07 -4.51 -8.92
CA PHE A 64 -1.46 -4.80 -9.29
C PHE A 64 -2.30 -5.39 -8.15
N LYS A 65 -1.71 -6.07 -7.19
CA LYS A 65 -2.43 -6.46 -5.96
C LYS A 65 -2.80 -5.25 -5.10
N ILE A 66 -1.96 -4.23 -5.07
CA ILE A 66 -2.27 -2.94 -4.43
C ILE A 66 -3.40 -2.23 -5.20
N ALA A 67 -3.32 -2.17 -6.53
CA ALA A 67 -4.34 -1.59 -7.39
C ALA A 67 -5.72 -2.26 -7.18
N ALA A 68 -5.76 -3.58 -7.19
CA ALA A 68 -6.99 -4.35 -6.95
C ALA A 68 -7.58 -4.06 -5.56
N HIS A 69 -6.74 -3.99 -4.52
CA HIS A 69 -7.21 -3.65 -3.18
C HIS A 69 -7.75 -2.20 -3.10
N ALA A 70 -7.11 -1.26 -3.78
CA ALA A 70 -7.58 0.12 -3.89
C ALA A 70 -8.94 0.20 -4.60
N ALA A 71 -9.13 -0.55 -5.67
CA ALA A 71 -10.41 -0.66 -6.38
C ALA A 71 -11.50 -1.26 -5.47
N ASP A 72 -11.19 -2.31 -4.72
CA ASP A 72 -12.12 -2.92 -3.77
C ASP A 72 -12.57 -1.92 -2.69
N VAL A 73 -11.65 -1.13 -2.16
CA VAL A 73 -11.98 -0.07 -1.20
C VAL A 73 -12.89 0.98 -1.83
N ALA A 74 -12.56 1.45 -3.04
CA ALA A 74 -13.34 2.46 -3.77
C ALA A 74 -14.77 1.96 -4.11
N ARG A 75 -14.93 0.67 -4.38
CA ARG A 75 -16.24 0.01 -4.62
C ARG A 75 -17.03 -0.27 -3.35
N GLY A 76 -16.50 0.01 -2.17
CA GLY A 76 -17.17 -0.24 -0.90
C GLY A 76 -17.16 -1.71 -0.45
N ASN A 77 -16.19 -2.51 -0.92
CA ASN A 77 -16.05 -3.90 -0.48
C ASN A 77 -15.82 -3.96 1.04
N LYS A 78 -16.76 -4.57 1.74
CA LYS A 78 -16.77 -4.61 3.22
C LYS A 78 -15.50 -5.21 3.82
N ARG A 79 -14.94 -6.25 3.18
CA ARG A 79 -13.71 -6.91 3.67
C ARG A 79 -12.49 -6.00 3.48
N ALA A 80 -12.40 -5.30 2.34
CA ALA A 80 -11.32 -4.36 2.07
C ALA A 80 -11.37 -3.15 3.02
N LEU A 81 -12.56 -2.58 3.21
CA LEU A 81 -12.79 -1.48 4.16
C LEU A 81 -12.44 -1.88 5.60
N GLU A 82 -12.89 -3.05 6.06
CA GLU A 82 -12.59 -3.55 7.39
C GLU A 82 -11.09 -3.80 7.59
N ARG A 83 -10.41 -4.36 6.59
CA ARG A 83 -8.94 -4.53 6.63
C ARG A 83 -8.23 -3.19 6.77
N ASN A 84 -8.64 -2.16 6.02
CA ASN A 84 -8.07 -0.81 6.11
C ASN A 84 -8.36 -0.18 7.47
N ARG A 85 -9.58 -0.32 8.00
CA ARG A 85 -9.94 0.19 9.33
C ARG A 85 -9.04 -0.43 10.41
N ARG A 86 -8.89 -1.74 10.43
CA ARG A 86 -8.01 -2.45 11.36
C ARG A 86 -6.54 -2.05 11.21
N MET A 87 -6.07 -1.84 9.98
CA MET A 87 -4.72 -1.35 9.73
C MET A 87 -4.52 0.05 10.32
N SER A 88 -5.51 0.94 10.17
CA SER A 88 -5.46 2.29 10.75
C SER A 88 -5.41 2.26 12.28
N GLU A 89 -6.18 1.36 12.92
CA GLU A 89 -6.14 1.16 14.36
C GLU A 89 -4.78 0.62 14.83
N ALA A 90 -4.22 -0.37 14.13
CA ALA A 90 -2.90 -0.91 14.44
C ALA A 90 -1.80 0.16 14.28
N ARG A 91 -1.90 1.01 13.25
CA ARG A 91 -1.00 2.16 13.05
C ARG A 91 -1.12 3.19 14.17
N TYR A 92 -2.33 3.54 14.55
CA TYR A 92 -2.57 4.49 15.65
C TYR A 92 -1.94 4.00 16.98
N ARG A 93 -2.04 2.70 17.27
CA ARG A 93 -1.48 2.08 18.48
C ARG A 93 0.02 1.77 18.38
N LEU A 94 0.64 1.98 17.21
CA LEU A 94 2.00 1.53 16.89
C LEU A 94 2.19 0.04 17.15
N ASP A 95 1.14 -0.74 16.86
CA ASP A 95 1.14 -2.20 16.92
C ASP A 95 1.73 -2.77 15.63
N TRP A 96 3.02 -3.04 15.62
CA TRP A 96 3.75 -3.50 14.43
C TRP A 96 3.33 -4.90 14.00
N GLU A 97 3.11 -5.80 14.95
CA GLU A 97 2.68 -7.16 14.61
C GLU A 97 1.27 -7.16 14.00
N GLY A 98 0.36 -6.37 14.55
CA GLY A 98 -0.95 -6.15 13.95
C GLY A 98 -0.87 -5.55 12.55
N GLN A 99 0.04 -4.59 12.32
CA GLN A 99 0.27 -4.01 10.99
C GLN A 99 0.81 -5.05 10.00
N PHE A 100 1.79 -5.88 10.40
CA PHE A 100 2.33 -6.93 9.54
C PHE A 100 1.27 -7.98 9.19
N ALA A 101 0.47 -8.42 10.16
CA ALA A 101 -0.61 -9.38 9.93
C ALA A 101 -1.68 -8.86 8.95
N LEU A 102 -1.87 -7.55 8.88
CA LEU A 102 -2.81 -6.90 8.00
C LEU A 102 -2.22 -6.42 6.67
N ALA A 103 -0.89 -6.37 6.55
CA ALA A 103 -0.22 -5.93 5.32
C ALA A 103 -0.52 -6.86 4.13
N LEU A 104 -0.58 -6.30 2.92
CA LEU A 104 -0.71 -7.10 1.69
C LEU A 104 0.52 -7.97 1.44
N PHE A 105 1.68 -7.50 1.93
CA PHE A 105 2.99 -8.15 1.82
C PHE A 105 3.69 -8.08 3.18
N PRO A 106 3.34 -8.96 4.13
CA PRO A 106 3.79 -8.89 5.51
C PRO A 106 5.31 -9.06 5.67
N GLU A 107 5.91 -9.97 4.93
CA GLU A 107 7.34 -10.25 5.00
C GLU A 107 8.17 -9.05 4.54
N GLU A 108 7.78 -8.42 3.44
CA GLU A 108 8.45 -7.23 2.93
C GLU A 108 8.32 -6.04 3.89
N ALA A 109 7.14 -5.84 4.47
CA ALA A 109 6.91 -4.79 5.46
C ALA A 109 7.76 -5.01 6.72
N ARG A 110 7.89 -6.25 7.20
CA ARG A 110 8.74 -6.62 8.34
C ARG A 110 10.21 -6.38 8.02
N ARG A 111 10.70 -6.87 6.90
CA ARG A 111 12.07 -6.70 6.44
C ARG A 111 12.47 -5.21 6.41
N LEU A 112 11.67 -4.37 5.77
CA LEU A 112 11.93 -2.93 5.69
C LEU A 112 11.93 -2.24 7.07
N LYS A 113 11.07 -2.68 7.99
CA LYS A 113 11.05 -2.15 9.36
C LYS A 113 12.31 -2.52 10.13
N GLU A 114 12.77 -3.76 9.98
CA GLU A 114 13.95 -4.31 10.67
C GLU A 114 15.26 -3.71 10.12
N GLU A 115 15.39 -3.54 8.82
CA GLU A 115 16.58 -2.94 8.18
C GLU A 115 16.96 -1.57 8.73
N ARG A 116 15.96 -0.76 9.10
CA ARG A 116 16.19 0.60 9.59
C ARG A 116 16.17 0.73 11.08
N GLY A 117 15.70 -0.27 11.79
CA GLY A 117 15.60 -0.27 13.24
C GLY A 117 14.92 0.98 13.83
N SER A 118 14.60 0.94 15.08
CA SER A 118 14.19 2.13 15.84
C SER A 118 14.48 1.90 17.32
N LYS A 119 15.02 2.91 18.00
CA LYS A 119 15.22 2.89 19.45
C LYS A 119 13.92 3.15 20.23
N THR A 120 12.85 3.53 19.56
CA THR A 120 11.55 3.85 20.16
C THR A 120 10.46 2.93 19.61
N LYS A 121 9.26 2.97 20.21
CA LYS A 121 8.08 2.28 19.68
C LYS A 121 7.67 2.81 18.29
N ALA A 122 7.93 4.09 18.01
CA ALA A 122 7.69 4.68 16.69
C ALA A 122 8.71 4.17 15.64
N CYS A 123 8.44 4.40 14.35
CA CYS A 123 9.42 4.12 13.31
C CYS A 123 10.61 5.11 13.37
N SER A 124 11.72 4.74 12.73
CA SER A 124 12.92 5.58 12.68
C SER A 124 12.74 6.88 11.89
N MET A 125 11.70 7.00 11.05
CA MET A 125 11.47 8.21 10.24
C MET A 125 11.08 9.42 11.09
N CYS A 126 10.09 9.27 12.00
CA CYS A 126 9.61 10.37 12.84
C CYS A 126 10.23 10.35 14.24
N GLY A 127 10.67 9.18 14.72
CA GLY A 127 11.25 9.02 16.06
C GLY A 127 10.37 9.66 17.16
N PRO A 128 10.92 10.57 17.97
CA PRO A 128 10.18 11.22 19.05
C PRO A 128 9.06 12.18 18.54
N PHE A 129 9.13 12.63 17.30
CA PHE A 129 8.11 13.52 16.69
C PHE A 129 6.97 12.75 16.01
N CYS A 130 6.79 11.46 16.32
CA CYS A 130 5.74 10.64 15.73
C CYS A 130 4.36 11.25 15.98
N PRO A 131 3.57 11.58 14.94
CA PRO A 131 2.24 12.17 15.10
C PRO A 131 1.30 11.32 15.97
N MET A 132 1.43 10.00 15.92
CA MET A 132 0.60 9.09 16.74
C MET A 132 0.88 9.28 18.23
N ASN A 133 2.15 9.43 18.61
CA ASN A 133 2.52 9.73 20.01
C ASN A 133 2.02 11.11 20.44
N LEU A 134 2.11 12.12 19.55
CA LEU A 134 1.65 13.49 19.81
C LEU A 134 0.13 13.52 20.06
N VAL A 135 -0.64 12.90 19.17
CA VAL A 135 -2.11 12.85 19.30
C VAL A 135 -2.51 12.08 20.56
N GLU A 136 -1.87 10.97 20.87
CA GLU A 136 -2.15 10.21 22.09
C GLU A 136 -1.88 11.04 23.36
N ALA A 137 -0.78 11.78 23.39
CA ALA A 137 -0.45 12.65 24.51
C ALA A 137 -1.49 13.75 24.75
N VAL A 138 -1.96 14.38 23.65
CA VAL A 138 -3.01 15.40 23.70
C VAL A 138 -4.35 14.83 24.20
N LEU A 139 -4.78 13.70 23.62
CA LEU A 139 -6.07 13.08 23.98
C LEU A 139 -6.08 12.52 25.41
N LYS A 140 -4.94 12.12 25.97
CA LYS A 140 -4.82 11.67 27.35
C LYS A 140 -4.67 12.81 28.36
N GLY A 141 -4.81 14.07 27.95
CA GLY A 141 -4.71 15.22 28.84
C GLY A 141 -3.32 15.48 29.42
N LYS A 142 -2.29 14.85 28.88
CA LYS A 142 -0.89 15.17 29.17
C LYS A 142 -0.55 16.43 28.39
N GLY A 143 -0.90 17.59 28.97
CA GLY A 143 -0.66 18.87 28.39
C GLY A 143 0.79 19.06 27.97
N ARG A 144 0.98 19.94 26.95
CA ARG A 144 2.26 20.41 26.39
C ARG A 144 3.38 19.37 26.42
N MET A 145 3.51 18.59 25.38
CA MET A 145 4.69 17.77 25.20
C MET A 145 5.87 18.71 24.98
N GLU A 146 6.84 18.69 25.88
CA GLU A 146 8.14 19.30 25.61
C GLU A 146 8.75 18.54 24.43
N LEU A 147 8.84 19.21 23.28
CA LEU A 147 9.51 18.66 22.11
C LEU A 147 11.00 18.50 22.50
N PRO A 148 11.61 17.34 22.23
CA PRO A 148 13.04 17.18 22.46
C PRO A 148 13.78 18.24 21.64
N VAL A 149 14.53 19.08 22.29
CA VAL A 149 15.44 20.04 21.64
C VAL A 149 16.50 19.22 20.93
N ALA A 150 16.75 19.52 19.64
CA ALA A 150 17.73 18.82 18.80
C ALA A 150 19.15 19.00 19.32
#